data_178d9845d0c7e8fb457cb0762cc5ff1e
#
_entry.id   178d9845d0c7e8fb457cb0762cc5ff1e
#
_cell.length_a   1.000
_cell.length_b   1.000
_cell.length_c   1.000
_cell.angle_alpha   90.00
_cell.angle_beta   90.00
_cell.angle_gamma   90.00
#
_symmetry.space_group_name_H-M   'P 1'
#
loop_
_entity.id
_entity.type
_entity.pdbx_description
1 polymer ?
#
loop_
_entity_poly.entity_id
_entity_poly.type
_entity_poly.pdbx_seq_one_letter_code
_entity_poly.pdbx_strand_id
1 'polypeptide(L)'
;MIVPRILCVDDDPRINELNEIVLGREGYEIHIALSPSEALERFAADRFDLVITDLFSNTSSDAGFIHKLRALDPRVPVIIVSGHPSPSPEILKQADAFVQKAYSLNALRDAVREVLMREKLRRIG
;
A
#
# COMPACT_ATOMS: atom_id res chain seq x y z
N MET A 1 6.65 2.09 -22.15
CA MET A 1 6.13 2.77 -20.95
C MET A 1 6.11 1.79 -19.79
N ILE A 2 6.69 2.20 -18.67
CA ILE A 2 6.73 1.34 -17.47
C ILE A 2 5.43 1.48 -16.72
N VAL A 3 4.75 0.35 -16.53
CA VAL A 3 3.50 0.29 -15.76
C VAL A 3 3.85 0.20 -14.28
N PRO A 4 3.27 1.06 -13.43
CA PRO A 4 3.50 0.94 -11.97
C PRO A 4 3.01 -0.41 -11.45
N ARG A 5 3.81 -1.02 -10.56
CA ARG A 5 3.52 -2.30 -9.93
C ARG A 5 3.16 -2.05 -8.47
N ILE A 6 1.98 -2.50 -8.07
CA ILE A 6 1.43 -2.24 -6.75
C ILE A 6 1.21 -3.56 -6.03
N LEU A 7 1.68 -3.64 -4.79
CA LEU A 7 1.43 -4.79 -3.92
C LEU A 7 0.32 -4.42 -2.94
N CYS A 8 -0.78 -5.18 -3.00
CA CYS A 8 -1.93 -5.01 -2.12
C CYS A 8 -1.91 -6.10 -1.04
N VAL A 9 -1.94 -5.69 0.22
CA VAL A 9 -1.81 -6.58 1.37
C VAL A 9 -3.06 -6.48 2.23
N ASP A 10 -3.87 -7.53 2.24
CA ASP A 10 -5.08 -7.61 3.05
C ASP A 10 -5.40 -9.10 3.26
N ASP A 11 -5.83 -9.48 4.46
CA ASP A 11 -6.18 -10.87 4.75
C ASP A 11 -7.56 -11.26 4.20
N ASP A 12 -8.36 -10.30 3.74
CA ASP A 12 -9.64 -10.57 3.10
C ASP A 12 -9.46 -10.65 1.58
N PRO A 13 -9.61 -11.85 0.98
CA PRO A 13 -9.44 -12.00 -0.46
C PRO A 13 -10.39 -11.14 -1.29
N ARG A 14 -11.56 -10.82 -0.73
CA ARG A 14 -12.56 -10.00 -1.44
C ARG A 14 -12.10 -8.56 -1.59
N ILE A 15 -11.42 -8.05 -0.57
CA ILE A 15 -10.86 -6.69 -0.61
C ILE A 15 -9.73 -6.63 -1.64
N ASN A 16 -8.85 -7.63 -1.64
CA ASN A 16 -7.76 -7.70 -2.62
C ASN A 16 -8.30 -7.80 -4.06
N GLU A 17 -9.33 -8.62 -4.26
CA GLU A 17 -9.96 -8.77 -5.57
C GLU A 17 -10.55 -7.45 -6.05
N LEU A 18 -11.25 -6.74 -5.15
CA LEU A 18 -11.83 -5.45 -5.45
C LEU A 18 -10.76 -4.42 -5.81
N ASN A 19 -9.69 -4.38 -5.03
CA ASN A 19 -8.56 -3.49 -5.31
C ASN A 19 -7.92 -3.81 -6.66
N GLU A 20 -7.77 -5.10 -6.98
CA GLU A 20 -7.23 -5.53 -8.27
C GLU A 20 -8.08 -5.03 -9.43
N ILE A 21 -9.40 -5.14 -9.31
CA ILE A 21 -10.33 -4.67 -10.35
C ILE A 21 -10.24 -3.15 -10.51
N VAL A 22 -10.36 -2.42 -9.42
CA VAL A 22 -10.43 -0.96 -9.44
C VAL A 22 -9.11 -0.35 -9.92
N LEU A 23 -8.01 -0.81 -9.36
CA LEU A 23 -6.69 -0.26 -9.70
C LEU A 23 -6.18 -0.82 -11.03
N GLY A 24 -6.53 -2.04 -11.37
CA GLY A 24 -6.20 -2.62 -12.67
C GLY A 24 -6.81 -1.83 -13.81
N ARG A 25 -8.00 -1.28 -13.64
CA ARG A 25 -8.65 -0.42 -14.64
C ARG A 25 -7.90 0.86 -14.90
N GLU A 26 -7.10 1.32 -13.92
CA GLU A 26 -6.25 2.50 -14.07
C GLU A 26 -4.94 2.18 -14.79
N GLY A 27 -4.72 0.93 -15.16
CA GLY A 27 -3.54 0.51 -15.89
C GLY A 27 -2.39 0.01 -15.02
N TYR A 28 -2.57 -0.10 -13.71
CA TYR A 28 -1.53 -0.61 -12.83
C TYR A 28 -1.46 -2.12 -12.85
N GLU A 29 -0.26 -2.66 -12.63
CA GLU A 29 -0.06 -4.10 -12.44
C GLU A 29 -0.20 -4.39 -10.95
N ILE A 30 -1.19 -5.21 -10.59
CA ILE A 30 -1.54 -5.47 -9.19
C ILE A 30 -1.09 -6.86 -8.79
N HIS A 31 -0.40 -6.94 -7.65
CA HIS A 31 -0.03 -8.18 -7.00
C HIS A 31 -0.67 -8.22 -5.62
N ILE A 32 -0.98 -9.40 -5.12
CA ILE A 32 -1.74 -9.58 -3.89
C ILE A 32 -0.96 -10.42 -2.89
N ALA A 33 -1.01 -10.01 -1.62
CA ALA A 33 -0.54 -10.80 -0.50
C ALA A 33 -1.62 -10.84 0.58
N LEU A 34 -1.78 -11.97 1.24
CA LEU A 34 -2.82 -12.18 2.25
C LEU A 34 -2.33 -11.96 3.68
N SER A 35 -1.03 -11.73 3.84
CA SER A 35 -0.43 -11.49 5.15
C SER A 35 0.81 -10.63 5.02
N PRO A 36 1.25 -10.00 6.13
CA PRO A 36 2.52 -9.27 6.12
C PRO A 36 3.71 -10.16 5.75
N SER A 37 3.72 -11.40 6.20
CA SER A 37 4.80 -12.36 5.90
C SER A 37 4.88 -12.64 4.40
N GLU A 38 3.75 -12.95 3.77
CA GLU A 38 3.68 -13.17 2.33
C GLU A 38 4.10 -11.90 1.55
N ALA A 39 3.66 -10.74 2.04
CA ALA A 39 4.00 -9.47 1.41
C ALA A 39 5.51 -9.23 1.41
N LEU A 40 6.17 -9.52 2.52
CA LEU A 40 7.63 -9.36 2.61
C LEU A 40 8.35 -10.31 1.68
N GLU A 41 7.88 -11.55 1.55
CA GLU A 41 8.46 -12.50 0.61
C GLU A 41 8.34 -12.00 -0.83
N ARG A 42 7.16 -11.53 -1.22
CA ARG A 42 6.94 -11.00 -2.57
C ARG A 42 7.75 -9.74 -2.81
N PHE A 43 7.82 -8.87 -1.82
CA PHE A 43 8.55 -7.61 -1.92
C PHE A 43 10.06 -7.83 -2.06
N ALA A 44 10.58 -8.85 -1.40
CA ALA A 44 12.00 -9.20 -1.51
C ALA A 44 12.34 -9.86 -2.85
N ALA A 45 11.37 -10.56 -3.45
CA ALA A 45 11.59 -11.30 -4.70
C ALA A 45 11.36 -10.45 -5.96
N ASP A 46 10.67 -9.33 -5.84
CA ASP A 46 10.27 -8.53 -6.98
C ASP A 46 10.26 -7.04 -6.63
N ARG A 47 10.17 -6.20 -7.64
CA ARG A 47 10.15 -4.75 -7.45
C ARG A 47 8.73 -4.23 -7.47
N PHE A 48 8.41 -3.33 -6.53
CA PHE A 48 7.12 -2.65 -6.47
C PHE A 48 7.30 -1.15 -6.34
N ASP A 49 6.39 -0.41 -6.95
CA ASP A 49 6.39 1.05 -6.93
C ASP A 49 5.55 1.61 -5.78
N LEU A 50 4.70 0.78 -5.19
CA LEU A 50 3.79 1.18 -4.12
C LEU A 50 3.31 -0.05 -3.37
N VAL A 51 3.14 0.08 -2.05
CA VAL A 51 2.48 -0.94 -1.22
C VAL A 51 1.22 -0.33 -0.62
N ILE A 52 0.10 -1.02 -0.78
CA ILE A 52 -1.16 -0.69 -0.13
C ILE A 52 -1.40 -1.79 0.90
N THR A 53 -1.51 -1.43 2.16
CA THR A 53 -1.67 -2.42 3.21
C THR A 53 -2.79 -2.06 4.18
N ASP A 54 -3.53 -3.09 4.61
CA ASP A 54 -4.44 -2.99 5.74
C ASP A 54 -3.66 -2.90 7.04
N LEU A 55 -4.31 -2.43 8.09
CA LEU A 55 -3.81 -2.57 9.46
C LEU A 55 -4.35 -3.87 10.02
N PHE A 56 -3.45 -4.78 10.37
CA PHE A 56 -3.83 -6.09 10.87
C PHE A 56 -4.12 -6.07 12.37
N SER A 57 -3.39 -5.26 13.11
CA SER A 57 -3.54 -5.18 14.56
C SER A 57 -3.61 -3.76 15.11
N ASN A 58 -3.24 -2.76 14.31
CA ASN A 58 -3.09 -1.36 14.72
C ASN A 58 -2.13 -1.22 15.91
N THR A 59 -1.08 -2.04 15.91
CA THR A 59 -0.08 -2.09 16.97
C THR A 59 1.33 -1.93 16.40
N SER A 60 2.33 -2.09 17.25
CA SER A 60 3.73 -2.06 16.84
C SER A 60 4.07 -3.11 15.79
N SER A 61 3.28 -4.19 15.67
CA SER A 61 3.50 -5.20 14.62
C SER A 61 3.28 -4.62 13.23
N ASP A 62 2.26 -3.78 13.04
CA ASP A 62 2.03 -3.13 11.76
C ASP A 62 3.14 -2.13 11.45
N ALA A 63 3.57 -1.35 12.44
CA ALA A 63 4.69 -0.42 12.27
C ALA A 63 5.97 -1.18 11.93
N GLY A 64 6.19 -2.33 12.55
CA GLY A 64 7.34 -3.19 12.25
C GLY A 64 7.32 -3.71 10.83
N PHE A 65 6.15 -4.08 10.31
CA PHE A 65 5.99 -4.51 8.93
C PHE A 65 6.42 -3.40 7.96
N ILE A 66 5.92 -2.18 8.15
CA ILE A 66 6.28 -1.05 7.29
C ILE A 66 7.79 -0.77 7.37
N HIS A 67 8.35 -0.87 8.57
CA HIS A 67 9.77 -0.68 8.78
C HIS A 67 10.60 -1.70 7.99
N LYS A 68 10.14 -2.96 7.97
CA LYS A 68 10.83 -4.02 7.20
C LYS A 68 10.72 -3.78 5.69
N LEU A 69 9.60 -3.29 5.21
CA LEU A 69 9.47 -2.92 3.80
C LEU A 69 10.49 -1.85 3.44
N ARG A 70 10.65 -0.85 4.29
CA ARG A 70 11.58 0.25 4.04
C ARG A 70 13.04 -0.12 4.26
N ALA A 71 13.30 -1.19 4.98
CA ALA A 71 14.64 -1.75 5.05
C ALA A 71 15.03 -2.38 3.70
N LEU A 72 14.05 -2.95 2.99
CA LEU A 72 14.27 -3.53 1.66
C LEU A 72 14.31 -2.45 0.57
N ASP A 73 13.46 -1.44 0.69
CA ASP A 73 13.43 -0.29 -0.22
C ASP A 73 13.08 0.97 0.56
N PRO A 74 14.07 1.82 0.89
CA PRO A 74 13.83 3.02 1.71
C PRO A 74 12.87 4.02 1.09
N ARG A 75 12.65 3.96 -0.21
CA ARG A 75 11.82 4.92 -0.93
C ARG A 75 10.43 4.41 -1.27
N VAL A 76 10.12 3.16 -0.92
CA VAL A 76 8.81 2.62 -1.29
C VAL A 76 7.70 3.42 -0.59
N PRO A 77 6.77 4.00 -1.35
CA PRO A 77 5.61 4.63 -0.73
C PRO A 77 4.65 3.59 -0.20
N VAL A 78 3.99 3.91 0.93
CA VAL A 78 3.05 3.02 1.60
C VAL A 78 1.75 3.77 1.84
N ILE A 79 0.65 3.19 1.36
CA ILE A 79 -0.69 3.67 1.66
C ILE A 79 -1.33 2.68 2.62
N ILE A 80 -1.87 3.19 3.71
CA ILE A 80 -2.60 2.37 4.69
C ILE A 80 -4.09 2.51 4.43
N VAL A 81 -4.77 1.37 4.30
CA VAL A 81 -6.22 1.30 4.18
C VAL A 81 -6.75 0.56 5.39
N SER A 82 -7.63 1.19 6.16
CA SER A 82 -8.09 0.59 7.41
C SER A 82 -9.52 0.95 7.74
N GLY A 83 -10.20 0.02 8.42
CA GLY A 83 -11.50 0.30 9.04
C GLY A 83 -11.38 1.05 10.35
N HIS A 84 -10.20 1.17 10.91
CA HIS A 84 -9.98 1.93 12.15
C HIS A 84 -10.05 3.44 11.87
N PRO A 85 -10.83 4.18 12.66
CA PRO A 85 -10.94 5.63 12.47
C PRO A 85 -9.68 6.39 12.91
N SER A 86 -8.88 5.79 13.79
CA SER A 86 -7.72 6.47 14.39
C SER A 86 -6.54 5.49 14.49
N PRO A 87 -5.74 5.36 13.43
CA PRO A 87 -4.50 4.58 13.54
C PRO A 87 -3.53 5.25 14.50
N SER A 88 -2.60 4.46 15.04
CA SER A 88 -1.63 5.01 15.99
C SER A 88 -0.76 6.08 15.33
N PRO A 89 -0.29 7.10 16.10
CA PRO A 89 0.60 8.12 15.55
C PRO A 89 1.88 7.54 14.94
N GLU A 90 2.40 6.45 15.51
CA GLU A 90 3.59 5.78 15.00
C GLU A 90 3.37 5.24 13.59
N ILE A 91 2.20 4.65 13.36
CA ILE A 91 1.85 4.12 12.04
C ILE A 91 1.64 5.27 11.05
N LEU A 92 0.91 6.30 11.46
CA LEU A 92 0.64 7.46 10.60
C LEU A 92 1.90 8.15 10.13
N LYS A 93 2.92 8.23 10.98
CA LYS A 93 4.19 8.85 10.62
C LYS A 93 4.91 8.09 9.51
N GLN A 94 4.67 6.81 9.39
CA GLN A 94 5.36 5.97 8.41
C GLN A 94 4.59 5.86 7.09
N ALA A 95 3.32 6.25 7.07
CA ALA A 95 2.48 6.15 5.89
C ALA A 95 2.60 7.40 5.02
N ASP A 96 2.54 7.20 3.71
CA ASP A 96 2.47 8.31 2.74
C ASP A 96 1.04 8.78 2.56
N ALA A 97 0.07 7.91 2.80
CA ALA A 97 -1.34 8.28 2.81
C ALA A 97 -2.13 7.27 3.64
N PHE A 98 -3.30 7.70 4.09
CA PHE A 98 -4.21 6.87 4.85
C PHE A 98 -5.61 6.99 4.25
N VAL A 99 -6.26 5.84 4.02
CA VAL A 99 -7.61 5.78 3.45
C VAL A 99 -8.48 4.88 4.33
N GLN A 100 -9.66 5.34 4.71
CA GLN A 100 -10.60 4.52 5.46
C GLN A 100 -11.36 3.57 4.53
N LYS A 101 -11.47 2.31 4.93
CA LYS A 101 -12.16 1.28 4.15
C LYS A 101 -13.64 1.58 3.89
N ALA A 102 -14.29 2.30 4.80
CA ALA A 102 -15.71 2.62 4.71
C ALA A 102 -16.01 3.67 3.63
N TYR A 103 -15.00 4.32 3.09
CA TYR A 103 -15.17 5.35 2.08
C TYR A 103 -15.13 4.78 0.67
N SER A 104 -15.42 5.63 -0.30
CA SER A 104 -15.57 5.20 -1.68
C SER A 104 -14.27 4.64 -2.27
N LEU A 105 -14.41 3.77 -3.27
CA LEU A 105 -13.28 3.27 -4.05
C LEU A 105 -12.52 4.39 -4.73
N ASN A 106 -13.18 5.53 -4.97
CA ASN A 106 -12.53 6.70 -5.55
C ASN A 106 -11.46 7.27 -4.61
N ALA A 107 -11.67 7.20 -3.30
CA ALA A 107 -10.68 7.70 -2.34
C ALA A 107 -9.36 6.94 -2.45
N LEU A 108 -9.43 5.62 -2.58
CA LEU A 108 -8.23 4.81 -2.77
C LEU A 108 -7.55 5.10 -4.11
N ARG A 109 -8.33 5.15 -5.18
CA ARG A 109 -7.81 5.46 -6.53
C ARG A 109 -7.10 6.80 -6.55
N ASP A 110 -7.71 7.82 -5.95
CA ASP A 110 -7.15 9.16 -5.93
C ASP A 110 -5.88 9.22 -5.07
N ALA A 111 -5.85 8.51 -3.93
CA ALA A 111 -4.67 8.45 -3.09
C ALA A 111 -3.50 7.78 -3.81
N VAL A 112 -3.76 6.69 -4.52
CA VAL A 112 -2.73 6.00 -5.31
C VAL A 112 -2.16 6.92 -6.37
N ARG A 113 -3.03 7.59 -7.12
CA ARG A 113 -2.61 8.52 -8.17
C ARG A 113 -1.74 9.64 -7.61
N GLU A 114 -2.17 10.22 -6.50
CA GLU A 114 -1.44 11.31 -5.86
C GLU A 114 -0.07 10.87 -5.35
N VAL A 115 -0.02 9.73 -4.67
CA VAL A 115 1.25 9.22 -4.11
C VAL A 115 2.23 8.87 -5.22
N LEU A 116 1.78 8.21 -6.29
CA LEU A 116 2.63 7.87 -7.42
C LEU A 116 3.13 9.13 -8.14
N MET A 117 2.31 10.16 -8.25
CA MET A 117 2.70 11.42 -8.85
C MET A 117 3.76 12.13 -8.01
N ARG A 118 3.59 12.19 -6.70
CA ARG A 118 4.58 12.78 -5.79
C ARG A 118 5.92 12.06 -5.88
N GLU A 119 5.90 10.74 -5.95
CA GLU A 119 7.12 9.94 -6.07
C GLU A 119 7.83 10.20 -7.40
N LYS A 120 7.08 10.32 -8.47
CA LYS A 120 7.62 10.65 -9.79
C LYS A 120 8.29 12.02 -9.79
N LEU A 121 7.65 13.02 -9.19
CA LEU A 121 8.21 14.37 -9.11
C LEU A 121 9.47 14.40 -8.24
N ARG A 122 9.50 13.62 -7.18
CA ARG A 122 10.67 13.52 -6.30
C ARG A 122 11.88 12.95 -7.04
N ARG A 123 11.66 12.00 -7.96
CA ARG A 123 12.73 11.39 -8.76
C ARG A 123 13.27 12.34 -9.83
N ILE A 124 12.46 13.27 -10.31
CA ILE A 124 12.86 14.25 -11.30
C ILE A 124 13.59 15.42 -10.63
N GLY A 125 13.15 15.79 -9.46
CA GLY A 125 13.76 16.84 -8.66
C GLY A 125 14.91 16.34 -7.85
#